data_936163bdf3f341b2ffaa69a4689af5ec
#
_entry.id   936163bdf3f341b2ffaa69a4689af5ec
#
_cell.length_a   1.000
_cell.length_b   1.000
_cell.length_c   1.000
_cell.angle_alpha   90.00
_cell.angle_beta   90.00
_cell.angle_gamma   90.00
#
_symmetry.space_group_name_H-M   'P 1'
#
loop_
_entity.id
_entity.type
_entity.pdbx_description
1 polymer ?
#
loop_
_entity_poly.entity_id
_entity_poly.type
_entity_poly.pdbx_seq_one_letter_code
_entity_poly.pdbx_strand_id
1 'polypeptide(L)'
;HHVHHRFADGPFDPYRAEAGWLYCFLADVNHQPIAKDMSERDYMRCKNLMKHTGIFTNSYKQYQKWGSLANPYRTIATIILNWGFWFTVWYLIGGPALACTMFAAAGVWAVGVRTFNYEGHGKGKDMRKDGVDYNRDDMSINQVWPGFVAGEWHNNHHLFPKSARSGFKPYQIDFAWYYIKFMSMIGAVSSYRDSKKQFYHDYYRPVPNERIAKELVENTVVVMNE
;
A
#
# COMPACT_ATOMS: atom_id res chain seq x y z
N HIS A 1 -1.89 -7.10 1.85
CA HIS A 1 -0.92 -6.02 1.63
C HIS A 1 0.41 -6.54 1.06
N HIS A 2 1.06 -7.55 1.65
CA HIS A 2 2.29 -8.12 1.10
C HIS A 2 2.12 -8.71 -0.32
N VAL A 3 0.97 -9.31 -0.60
CA VAL A 3 0.64 -9.81 -1.94
C VAL A 3 0.45 -8.66 -2.91
N HIS A 4 -0.23 -7.60 -2.49
CA HIS A 4 -0.41 -6.36 -3.24
C HIS A 4 0.95 -5.78 -3.68
N HIS A 5 1.86 -5.50 -2.76
CA HIS A 5 3.20 -5.00 -3.13
C HIS A 5 4.00 -5.91 -4.06
N ARG A 6 3.70 -7.20 -4.07
CA ARG A 6 4.40 -8.15 -4.97
C ARG A 6 3.81 -8.19 -6.36
N PHE A 7 2.50 -7.94 -6.49
CA PHE A 7 1.74 -8.10 -7.72
C PHE A 7 0.87 -6.87 -8.03
N ALA A 8 1.28 -5.70 -7.53
CA ALA A 8 0.52 -4.46 -7.65
C ALA A 8 0.01 -4.25 -9.08
N ASP A 9 -1.28 -3.93 -9.18
CA ASP A 9 -2.04 -3.74 -10.42
C ASP A 9 -2.11 -4.97 -11.34
N GLY A 10 -1.50 -6.08 -10.95
CA GLY A 10 -1.54 -7.33 -11.70
C GLY A 10 -2.79 -8.18 -11.38
N PRO A 11 -2.97 -9.30 -12.10
CA PRO A 11 -4.13 -10.18 -11.93
C PRO A 11 -4.23 -10.82 -10.54
N PHE A 12 -3.13 -10.88 -9.80
CA PHE A 12 -3.06 -11.46 -8.45
C PHE A 12 -3.13 -10.41 -7.35
N ASP A 13 -3.32 -9.14 -7.69
CA ASP A 13 -3.44 -8.06 -6.73
C ASP A 13 -4.82 -8.07 -6.05
N PRO A 14 -4.88 -8.27 -4.71
CA PRO A 14 -6.14 -8.23 -3.97
C PRO A 14 -6.74 -6.82 -3.89
N TYR A 15 -5.99 -5.78 -4.20
CA TYR A 15 -6.42 -4.38 -4.22
C TYR A 15 -6.44 -3.78 -5.64
N ARG A 16 -6.51 -4.61 -6.68
CA ARG A 16 -6.46 -4.15 -8.06
C ARG A 16 -7.50 -3.07 -8.34
N ALA A 17 -7.03 -1.85 -8.59
CA ALA A 17 -7.89 -0.68 -8.75
C ALA A 17 -8.80 -0.76 -9.99
N GLU A 18 -8.36 -1.44 -11.06
CA GLU A 18 -9.19 -1.69 -12.26
C GLU A 18 -10.47 -2.48 -11.96
N ALA A 19 -10.48 -3.30 -10.91
CA ALA A 19 -11.67 -4.04 -10.48
C ALA A 19 -12.71 -3.13 -9.80
N GLY A 20 -12.40 -1.87 -9.59
CA GLY A 20 -13.30 -0.84 -9.09
C GLY A 20 -13.19 -0.58 -7.59
N TRP A 21 -13.79 0.56 -7.19
CA TRP A 21 -13.73 1.04 -5.81
C TRP A 21 -14.26 0.03 -4.79
N LEU A 22 -15.39 -0.60 -5.05
CA LEU A 22 -16.00 -1.54 -4.12
C LEU A 22 -15.13 -2.78 -3.90
N TYR A 23 -14.45 -3.22 -4.95
CA TYR A 23 -13.50 -4.32 -4.87
C TYR A 23 -12.36 -3.98 -3.89
N CYS A 24 -11.71 -2.83 -4.06
CA CYS A 24 -10.64 -2.38 -3.18
C CYS A 24 -11.13 -2.14 -1.76
N PHE A 25 -12.31 -1.52 -1.61
CA PHE A 25 -12.91 -1.23 -0.32
C PHE A 25 -13.20 -2.48 0.52
N LEU A 26 -13.64 -3.56 -0.12
CA LEU A 26 -13.99 -4.80 0.57
C LEU A 26 -12.82 -5.78 0.70
N ALA A 27 -11.65 -5.48 0.14
CA ALA A 27 -10.52 -6.40 0.09
C ALA A 27 -10.12 -6.95 1.47
N ASP A 28 -10.11 -6.10 2.50
CA ASP A 28 -9.74 -6.51 3.86
C ASP A 28 -10.86 -7.22 4.62
N VAL A 29 -12.12 -6.98 4.26
CA VAL A 29 -13.29 -7.52 4.98
C VAL A 29 -13.78 -8.80 4.36
N ASN A 30 -13.80 -8.84 3.04
CA ASN A 30 -14.46 -9.90 2.29
C ASN A 30 -13.48 -10.97 1.82
N HIS A 31 -12.19 -10.87 2.16
CA HIS A 31 -11.17 -11.75 1.60
C HIS A 31 -11.40 -11.95 0.11
N GLN A 32 -11.39 -10.84 -0.61
CA GLN A 32 -11.59 -10.84 -2.06
C GLN A 32 -10.79 -11.98 -2.69
N PRO A 33 -11.39 -12.80 -3.52
CA PRO A 33 -10.65 -13.84 -4.19
C PRO A 33 -9.58 -13.19 -5.05
N ILE A 34 -8.34 -13.44 -4.69
CA ILE A 34 -7.24 -13.35 -5.63
C ILE A 34 -7.54 -14.36 -6.74
N ALA A 35 -7.06 -14.17 -7.94
CA ALA A 35 -7.29 -15.13 -9.04
C ALA A 35 -7.23 -16.59 -8.55
N LYS A 36 -8.27 -17.37 -8.83
CA LYS A 36 -8.34 -18.79 -8.42
C LYS A 36 -7.42 -19.70 -9.22
N ASP A 37 -6.87 -19.19 -10.30
CA ASP A 37 -6.02 -19.88 -11.28
C ASP A 37 -4.52 -19.66 -11.05
N MET A 38 -4.15 -19.06 -9.92
CA MET A 38 -2.74 -18.94 -9.55
C MET A 38 -2.09 -20.32 -9.50
N SER A 39 -0.92 -20.44 -10.12
CA SER A 39 -0.14 -21.69 -10.07
C SER A 39 0.26 -22.02 -8.61
N GLU A 40 0.46 -23.30 -8.31
CA GLU A 40 0.90 -23.71 -6.97
C GLU A 40 2.23 -23.03 -6.59
N ARG A 41 3.13 -22.85 -7.55
CA ARG A 41 4.40 -22.17 -7.37
C ARG A 41 4.20 -20.71 -6.91
N ASP A 42 3.28 -19.97 -7.57
CA ASP A 42 3.02 -18.57 -7.22
C ASP A 42 2.24 -18.46 -5.92
N TYR A 43 1.31 -19.39 -5.69
CA TYR A 43 0.64 -19.52 -4.40
C TYR A 43 1.64 -19.72 -3.24
N MET A 44 2.60 -20.62 -3.40
CA MET A 44 3.62 -20.86 -2.39
C MET A 44 4.54 -19.65 -2.17
N ARG A 45 4.82 -18.88 -3.22
CA ARG A 45 5.53 -17.59 -3.09
C ARG A 45 4.73 -16.60 -2.24
N CYS A 46 3.44 -16.42 -2.51
CA CYS A 46 2.57 -15.56 -1.71
C CYS A 46 2.48 -16.03 -0.25
N LYS A 47 2.33 -17.34 -0.04
CA LYS A 47 2.29 -17.94 1.29
C LYS A 47 3.57 -17.68 2.08
N ASN A 48 4.73 -17.81 1.44
CA ASN A 48 6.02 -17.54 2.06
C ASN A 48 6.22 -16.07 2.43
N LEU A 49 5.68 -15.13 1.63
CA LEU A 49 5.68 -13.71 1.98
C LEU A 49 4.94 -13.42 3.28
N MET A 50 3.90 -14.21 3.58
CA MET A 50 3.06 -14.03 4.77
C MET A 50 3.54 -14.83 5.99
N LYS A 51 4.53 -15.70 5.84
CA LYS A 51 4.98 -16.61 6.92
C LYS A 51 5.36 -15.88 8.22
N HIS A 52 5.93 -14.70 8.12
CA HIS A 52 6.35 -13.89 9.28
C HIS A 52 5.19 -13.19 10.00
N THR A 53 4.00 -13.15 9.42
CA THR A 53 2.84 -12.45 10.00
C THR A 53 2.10 -13.28 11.05
N GLY A 54 2.39 -14.57 11.15
CA GLY A 54 1.65 -15.51 12.02
C GLY A 54 0.22 -15.82 11.54
N ILE A 55 -0.21 -15.32 10.40
CA ILE A 55 -1.54 -15.56 9.86
C ILE A 55 -1.65 -17.01 9.39
N PHE A 56 -2.74 -17.68 9.75
CA PHE A 56 -3.05 -19.01 9.28
C PHE A 56 -3.44 -18.98 7.80
N THR A 57 -2.55 -19.48 6.95
CA THR A 57 -2.78 -19.54 5.51
C THR A 57 -3.45 -20.86 5.11
N ASN A 58 -4.25 -20.80 4.05
CA ASN A 58 -4.87 -21.96 3.43
C ASN A 58 -3.80 -22.91 2.84
N SER A 59 -4.17 -24.18 2.65
CA SER A 59 -3.47 -25.07 1.72
C SER A 59 -3.78 -24.66 0.27
N TYR A 60 -2.98 -25.11 -0.70
CA TYR A 60 -3.24 -24.81 -2.11
C TYR A 60 -4.63 -25.29 -2.56
N LYS A 61 -5.06 -26.48 -2.12
CA LYS A 61 -6.40 -27.01 -2.39
C LYS A 61 -7.52 -26.12 -1.81
N GLN A 62 -7.31 -25.59 -0.61
CA GLN A 62 -8.26 -24.63 0.01
C GLN A 62 -8.26 -23.30 -0.73
N TYR A 63 -7.10 -22.83 -1.16
CA TYR A 63 -6.98 -21.63 -1.99
C TYR A 63 -7.77 -21.79 -3.31
N GLN A 64 -7.62 -22.90 -4.00
CA GLN A 64 -8.39 -23.17 -5.24
C GLN A 64 -9.91 -23.15 -5.00
N LYS A 65 -10.35 -23.58 -3.81
CA LYS A 65 -11.77 -23.54 -3.43
C LYS A 65 -12.25 -22.12 -3.10
N TRP A 66 -11.46 -21.38 -2.31
CA TRP A 66 -11.88 -20.11 -1.71
C TRP A 66 -11.38 -18.88 -2.47
N GLY A 67 -10.32 -19.00 -3.26
CA GLY A 67 -9.63 -17.89 -3.92
C GLY A 67 -8.86 -16.99 -2.96
N SER A 68 -8.66 -17.38 -1.70
CA SER A 68 -8.05 -16.59 -0.65
C SER A 68 -6.83 -17.27 -0.02
N LEU A 69 -5.81 -16.49 0.31
CA LEU A 69 -4.63 -16.96 1.06
C LEU A 69 -4.93 -17.23 2.52
N ALA A 70 -5.79 -16.42 3.15
CA ALA A 70 -6.21 -16.60 4.53
C ALA A 70 -7.47 -17.47 4.63
N ASN A 71 -7.62 -18.17 5.75
CA ASN A 71 -8.84 -18.94 6.00
C ASN A 71 -9.98 -17.98 6.35
N PRO A 72 -11.06 -17.89 5.55
CA PRO A 72 -12.11 -16.88 5.73
C PRO A 72 -12.83 -17.03 7.09
N TYR A 73 -13.11 -18.23 7.53
CA TYR A 73 -13.80 -18.46 8.80
C TYR A 73 -12.98 -17.99 10.01
N ARG A 74 -11.69 -18.33 10.02
CA ARG A 74 -10.79 -17.91 11.10
C ARG A 74 -10.63 -16.40 11.11
N THR A 75 -10.55 -15.78 9.96
CA THR A 75 -10.40 -14.33 9.86
C THR A 75 -11.65 -13.61 10.33
N ILE A 76 -12.86 -14.06 9.93
CA ILE A 76 -14.11 -13.50 10.43
C ILE A 76 -14.21 -13.67 11.95
N ALA A 77 -13.89 -14.86 12.46
CA ALA A 77 -13.88 -15.09 13.91
C ALA A 77 -12.89 -14.14 14.63
N THR A 78 -11.70 -13.95 14.10
CA THR A 78 -10.69 -13.03 14.67
C THR A 78 -11.19 -11.58 14.65
N ILE A 79 -11.82 -11.14 13.56
CA ILE A 79 -12.40 -9.80 13.45
C ILE A 79 -13.49 -9.61 14.52
N ILE A 80 -14.44 -10.54 14.63
CA ILE A 80 -15.54 -10.47 15.60
C ILE A 80 -14.99 -10.43 17.03
N LEU A 81 -14.04 -11.31 17.37
CA LEU A 81 -13.43 -11.35 18.68
C LEU A 81 -12.67 -10.08 19.02
N ASN A 82 -11.88 -9.56 18.07
CA ASN A 82 -11.14 -8.31 18.26
C ASN A 82 -12.08 -7.10 18.44
N TRP A 83 -13.10 -6.98 17.61
CA TRP A 83 -14.06 -5.90 17.71
C TRP A 83 -14.91 -6.01 18.98
N GLY A 84 -15.36 -7.22 19.32
CA GLY A 84 -16.09 -7.47 20.56
C GLY A 84 -15.25 -7.14 21.80
N PHE A 85 -13.97 -7.51 21.80
CA PHE A 85 -13.04 -7.16 22.87
C PHE A 85 -12.91 -5.64 23.03
N TRP A 86 -12.60 -4.90 21.99
CA TRP A 86 -12.42 -3.45 22.06
C TRP A 86 -13.73 -2.71 22.37
N PHE A 87 -14.86 -3.18 21.84
CA PHE A 87 -16.16 -2.63 22.22
C PHE A 87 -16.41 -2.77 23.72
N THR A 88 -16.14 -3.96 24.27
CA THR A 88 -16.28 -4.21 25.70
C THR A 88 -15.35 -3.33 26.54
N VAL A 89 -14.09 -3.16 26.13
CA VAL A 89 -13.14 -2.27 26.81
C VAL A 89 -13.70 -0.84 26.90
N TRP A 90 -14.11 -0.27 25.77
CA TRP A 90 -14.66 1.10 25.73
C TRP A 90 -15.97 1.22 26.49
N TYR A 91 -16.80 0.19 26.43
CA TYR A 91 -18.04 0.11 27.19
C TYR A 91 -17.79 0.16 28.69
N LEU A 92 -16.82 -0.60 29.19
CA LEU A 92 -16.46 -0.64 30.63
C LEU A 92 -15.81 0.67 31.11
N ILE A 93 -15.11 1.40 30.22
CA ILE A 93 -14.47 2.68 30.55
C ILE A 93 -15.49 3.82 30.63
N GLY A 94 -16.41 3.93 29.67
CA GLY A 94 -17.28 5.09 29.54
C GLY A 94 -18.70 4.79 29.02
N GLY A 95 -19.15 3.54 29.16
CA GLY A 95 -20.51 3.13 28.82
C GLY A 95 -20.78 3.08 27.31
N PRO A 96 -22.07 2.90 26.94
CA PRO A 96 -22.44 2.72 25.53
C PRO A 96 -22.10 3.94 24.67
N ALA A 97 -22.20 5.14 25.21
CA ALA A 97 -21.90 6.37 24.47
C ALA A 97 -20.45 6.41 24.01
N LEU A 98 -19.48 6.10 24.90
CA LEU A 98 -18.06 6.07 24.52
C LEU A 98 -17.78 4.94 23.54
N ALA A 99 -18.29 3.72 23.77
CA ALA A 99 -18.10 2.60 22.87
C ALA A 99 -18.62 2.92 21.46
N CYS A 100 -19.83 3.42 21.33
CA CYS A 100 -20.41 3.79 20.04
C CYS A 100 -19.63 4.93 19.35
N THR A 101 -19.18 5.94 20.08
CA THR A 101 -18.38 7.04 19.53
C THR A 101 -17.05 6.55 18.99
N MET A 102 -16.34 5.69 19.73
CA MET A 102 -15.06 5.13 19.31
C MET A 102 -15.21 4.26 18.05
N PHE A 103 -16.27 3.48 17.97
CA PHE A 103 -16.56 2.67 16.79
C PHE A 103 -17.03 3.49 15.59
N ALA A 104 -17.80 4.55 15.81
CA ALA A 104 -18.17 5.49 14.75
C ALA A 104 -16.92 6.20 14.19
N ALA A 105 -16.03 6.68 15.05
CA ALA A 105 -14.77 7.28 14.64
C ALA A 105 -13.89 6.28 13.86
N ALA A 106 -13.76 5.04 14.35
CA ALA A 106 -13.05 3.98 13.65
C ALA A 106 -13.69 3.65 12.28
N GLY A 107 -15.02 3.71 12.18
CA GLY A 107 -15.75 3.52 10.92
C GLY A 107 -15.44 4.61 9.89
N VAL A 108 -15.43 5.88 10.29
CA VAL A 108 -15.05 7.00 9.42
C VAL A 108 -13.60 6.84 8.95
N TRP A 109 -12.69 6.51 9.85
CA TRP A 109 -11.29 6.22 9.50
C TRP A 109 -11.17 5.05 8.53
N ALA A 110 -11.90 3.96 8.76
CA ALA A 110 -11.88 2.77 7.92
C ALA A 110 -12.32 3.06 6.47
N VAL A 111 -13.27 3.97 6.25
CA VAL A 111 -13.68 4.40 4.91
C VAL A 111 -12.50 5.02 4.16
N GLY A 112 -11.76 5.92 4.80
CA GLY A 112 -10.56 6.52 4.22
C GLY A 112 -9.48 5.49 3.89
N VAL A 113 -9.09 4.68 4.89
CA VAL A 113 -8.03 3.65 4.73
C VAL A 113 -8.36 2.65 3.62
N ARG A 114 -9.63 2.26 3.47
CA ARG A 114 -10.04 1.30 2.44
C ARG A 114 -10.15 1.88 1.05
N THR A 115 -10.34 3.19 0.96
CA THR A 115 -10.45 3.89 -0.33
C THR A 115 -9.07 4.23 -0.90
N PHE A 116 -8.05 4.33 -0.03
CA PHE A 116 -6.75 4.87 -0.44
C PHE A 116 -6.04 4.03 -1.50
N ASN A 117 -6.15 2.70 -1.48
CA ASN A 117 -5.53 1.87 -2.51
C ASN A 117 -6.14 2.14 -3.89
N TYR A 118 -7.46 2.31 -3.97
CA TYR A 118 -8.13 2.67 -5.22
C TYR A 118 -7.68 4.05 -5.74
N GLU A 119 -7.66 5.05 -4.86
CA GLU A 119 -7.21 6.41 -5.19
C GLU A 119 -5.69 6.43 -5.50
N GLY A 120 -4.89 5.78 -4.67
CA GLY A 120 -3.43 5.72 -4.78
C GLY A 120 -2.93 4.98 -6.01
N HIS A 121 -3.76 4.15 -6.66
CA HIS A 121 -3.50 3.50 -7.94
C HIS A 121 -4.30 4.11 -9.09
N GLY A 122 -4.51 5.43 -9.06
CA GLY A 122 -5.08 6.18 -10.17
C GLY A 122 -6.50 5.76 -10.56
N LYS A 123 -7.27 5.16 -9.63
CA LYS A 123 -8.63 4.64 -9.90
C LYS A 123 -8.66 3.60 -11.02
N GLY A 124 -7.60 2.81 -11.15
CA GLY A 124 -7.42 1.82 -12.20
C GLY A 124 -7.00 2.39 -13.55
N LYS A 125 -6.48 3.61 -13.57
CA LYS A 125 -5.93 4.25 -14.78
C LYS A 125 -4.51 4.74 -14.51
N ASP A 126 -3.66 4.71 -15.51
CA ASP A 126 -2.34 5.32 -15.41
C ASP A 126 -2.46 6.84 -15.31
N MET A 127 -2.31 7.33 -14.09
CA MET A 127 -2.34 8.76 -13.76
C MET A 127 -0.98 9.27 -13.27
N ARG A 128 0.09 8.49 -13.46
CA ARG A 128 1.44 8.84 -13.04
C ARG A 128 1.95 10.08 -13.79
N LYS A 129 2.63 10.96 -13.05
CA LYS A 129 3.15 12.23 -13.56
C LYS A 129 4.66 12.20 -13.61
N ASP A 130 5.24 12.60 -14.72
CA ASP A 130 6.69 12.75 -14.86
C ASP A 130 7.23 13.79 -13.88
N GLY A 131 8.40 13.47 -13.30
CA GLY A 131 9.02 14.31 -12.29
C GLY A 131 8.31 14.29 -10.91
N VAL A 132 7.21 13.55 -10.75
CA VAL A 132 6.48 13.36 -9.49
C VAL A 132 6.49 11.88 -9.07
N ASP A 133 6.11 10.98 -9.98
CA ASP A 133 5.95 9.55 -9.75
C ASP A 133 7.11 8.80 -10.42
N TYR A 134 8.03 8.29 -9.62
CA TYR A 134 9.26 7.67 -10.10
C TYR A 134 9.18 6.14 -10.18
N ASN A 135 8.25 5.53 -9.43
CA ASN A 135 7.97 4.11 -9.61
C ASN A 135 7.18 3.91 -10.91
N ARG A 136 7.73 3.09 -11.80
CA ARG A 136 7.11 2.74 -13.09
C ARG A 136 6.66 1.28 -13.16
N ASP A 137 6.89 0.51 -12.09
CA ASP A 137 6.56 -0.91 -12.04
C ASP A 137 5.06 -1.17 -11.84
N ASP A 138 4.35 -0.20 -11.24
CA ASP A 138 2.90 -0.24 -11.02
C ASP A 138 2.25 1.14 -11.24
N MET A 139 0.93 1.24 -11.14
CA MET A 139 0.15 2.48 -11.37
C MET A 139 0.03 3.38 -10.13
N SER A 140 0.78 3.12 -9.07
CA SER A 140 0.76 3.96 -7.88
C SER A 140 1.13 5.41 -8.20
N ILE A 141 0.49 6.35 -7.51
CA ILE A 141 0.70 7.79 -7.68
C ILE A 141 1.00 8.48 -6.35
N ASN A 142 1.78 9.55 -6.41
CA ASN A 142 1.94 10.48 -5.30
C ASN A 142 0.83 11.54 -5.37
N GLN A 143 0.11 11.71 -4.27
CA GLN A 143 -0.92 12.75 -4.18
C GLN A 143 -0.30 14.01 -3.59
N VAL A 144 -0.62 15.17 -4.18
CA VAL A 144 -0.09 16.46 -3.73
C VAL A 144 -0.76 16.92 -2.44
N TRP A 145 -2.03 16.56 -2.23
CA TRP A 145 -2.74 16.80 -0.99
C TRP A 145 -2.62 15.59 -0.09
N PRO A 146 -2.06 15.76 1.13
CA PRO A 146 -2.15 14.72 2.12
C PRO A 146 -3.64 14.46 2.39
N GLY A 147 -4.09 13.26 2.07
CA GLY A 147 -5.41 12.81 2.46
C GLY A 147 -5.49 12.80 4.00
N PHE A 148 -6.69 12.71 4.54
CA PHE A 148 -6.88 12.46 5.98
C PHE A 148 -6.33 11.10 6.43
N VAL A 149 -5.80 10.33 5.50
CA VAL A 149 -5.39 8.95 5.69
C VAL A 149 -3.96 8.81 5.16
N ALA A 150 -3.12 8.06 5.84
CA ALA A 150 -1.78 7.72 5.40
C ALA A 150 -1.76 7.19 3.95
N GLY A 151 -0.70 7.45 3.21
CA GLY A 151 -0.52 6.94 1.85
C GLY A 151 -0.46 7.98 0.74
N GLU A 152 -0.34 9.25 1.09
CA GLU A 152 -0.27 10.38 0.14
C GLU A 152 0.89 10.24 -0.85
N TRP A 153 2.01 9.70 -0.39
CA TRP A 153 3.21 9.47 -1.19
C TRP A 153 3.30 8.00 -1.61
N HIS A 154 2.22 7.48 -2.17
CA HIS A 154 2.03 6.06 -2.41
C HIS A 154 2.98 5.49 -3.45
N ASN A 155 3.28 6.23 -4.52
CA ASN A 155 4.28 5.84 -5.50
C ASN A 155 5.68 5.72 -4.88
N ASN A 156 6.05 6.65 -3.99
CA ASN A 156 7.31 6.57 -3.26
C ASN A 156 7.34 5.38 -2.29
N HIS A 157 6.19 5.08 -1.65
CA HIS A 157 6.05 3.92 -0.77
C HIS A 157 6.21 2.61 -1.54
N HIS A 158 5.61 2.49 -2.71
CA HIS A 158 5.78 1.32 -3.58
C HIS A 158 7.23 1.17 -4.06
N LEU A 159 7.90 2.28 -4.35
CA LEU A 159 9.31 2.27 -4.73
C LEU A 159 10.23 1.79 -3.59
N PHE A 160 9.91 2.17 -2.34
CA PHE A 160 10.68 1.83 -1.14
C PHE A 160 9.77 1.30 0.00
N PRO A 161 9.18 0.11 -0.15
CA PRO A 161 8.16 -0.40 0.79
C PRO A 161 8.69 -0.68 2.21
N LYS A 162 10.00 -0.69 2.40
CA LYS A 162 10.65 -0.87 3.71
C LYS A 162 11.11 0.44 4.35
N SER A 163 10.90 1.57 3.68
CA SER A 163 11.24 2.88 4.23
C SER A 163 10.16 3.34 5.22
N ALA A 164 10.58 3.83 6.37
CA ALA A 164 9.69 4.49 7.31
C ALA A 164 9.24 5.88 6.81
N ARG A 165 9.92 6.40 5.79
CA ARG A 165 9.65 7.67 5.16
C ARG A 165 9.17 7.45 3.74
N SER A 166 8.07 8.09 3.36
CA SER A 166 7.53 8.10 1.99
C SER A 166 7.64 9.48 1.33
N GLY A 167 7.65 10.57 2.11
CA GLY A 167 7.85 11.94 1.60
C GLY A 167 9.31 12.28 1.41
N PHE A 168 9.84 12.21 0.17
CA PHE A 168 11.25 12.44 -0.11
C PHE A 168 11.56 13.87 -0.52
N LYS A 169 10.65 14.55 -1.21
CA LYS A 169 10.83 15.93 -1.67
C LYS A 169 10.43 16.95 -0.59
N PRO A 170 10.95 18.19 -0.62
CA PRO A 170 10.69 19.19 0.43
C PRO A 170 9.20 19.50 0.64
N TYR A 171 8.38 19.45 -0.43
CA TYR A 171 6.95 19.73 -0.36
C TYR A 171 6.12 18.51 0.03
N GLN A 172 6.73 17.33 0.12
CA GLN A 172 6.07 16.09 0.50
C GLN A 172 6.04 15.97 2.02
N ILE A 173 4.99 16.51 2.63
CA ILE A 173 4.76 16.42 4.07
C ILE A 173 4.39 14.96 4.41
N ASP A 174 5.09 14.37 5.34
CA ASP A 174 4.92 12.96 5.75
C ASP A 174 4.75 12.91 7.27
N PHE A 175 3.48 12.96 7.71
CA PHE A 175 3.15 12.96 9.14
C PHE A 175 3.55 11.64 9.83
N ALA A 176 3.45 10.51 9.13
CA ALA A 176 3.87 9.22 9.68
C ALA A 176 5.37 9.20 9.95
N TRP A 177 6.17 9.76 9.05
CA TRP A 177 7.61 9.93 9.25
C TRP A 177 7.92 10.83 10.44
N TYR A 178 7.26 11.98 10.56
CA TYR A 178 7.49 12.88 11.71
C TYR A 178 7.15 12.21 13.03
N TYR A 179 6.06 11.45 13.07
CA TYR A 179 5.68 10.68 14.25
C TYR A 179 6.73 9.61 14.59
N ILE A 180 7.20 8.81 13.62
CA ILE A 180 8.24 7.80 13.82
C ILE A 180 9.54 8.46 14.34
N LYS A 181 9.91 9.59 13.76
CA LYS A 181 11.09 10.35 14.18
C LYS A 181 10.96 10.85 15.63
N PHE A 182 9.79 11.37 15.99
CA PHE A 182 9.51 11.76 17.38
C PHE A 182 9.60 10.57 18.33
N MET A 183 8.98 9.44 18.00
CA MET A 183 9.04 8.20 18.80
C MET A 183 10.48 7.68 18.94
N SER A 184 11.32 7.84 17.92
CA SER A 184 12.74 7.50 18.01
C SER A 184 13.50 8.44 18.94
N MET A 185 13.17 9.73 18.97
CA MET A 185 13.82 10.70 19.88
C MET A 185 13.55 10.39 21.37
N ILE A 186 12.40 9.86 21.69
CA ILE A 186 12.04 9.43 23.06
C ILE A 186 12.41 7.97 23.37
N GLY A 187 13.12 7.29 22.47
CA GLY A 187 13.59 5.91 22.65
C GLY A 187 12.54 4.82 22.44
N ALA A 188 11.33 5.16 22.02
CA ALA A 188 10.26 4.18 21.77
C ALA A 188 10.44 3.42 20.44
N VAL A 189 11.24 3.97 19.52
CA VAL A 189 11.66 3.32 18.25
C VAL A 189 13.17 3.24 18.24
N SER A 190 13.71 2.02 18.26
CA SER A 190 15.16 1.78 18.33
C SER A 190 15.87 1.92 16.99
N SER A 191 15.19 1.62 15.87
CA SER A 191 15.76 1.72 14.54
C SER A 191 14.68 1.90 13.48
N TYR A 192 15.01 2.55 12.38
CA TYR A 192 14.16 2.69 11.19
C TYR A 192 15.03 2.84 9.94
N ARG A 193 14.45 2.57 8.77
CA ARG A 193 15.09 2.80 7.48
C ARG A 193 14.55 4.08 6.84
N ASP A 194 15.43 4.99 6.43
CA ASP A 194 15.09 6.17 5.62
C ASP A 194 15.77 6.04 4.26
N SER A 195 14.97 5.86 3.21
CA SER A 195 15.46 5.69 1.84
C SER A 195 15.59 7.00 1.06
N LYS A 196 15.46 8.17 1.70
CA LYS A 196 15.55 9.48 1.02
C LYS A 196 16.84 9.66 0.23
N LYS A 197 17.99 9.31 0.82
CA LYS A 197 19.30 9.44 0.14
C LYS A 197 19.36 8.56 -1.10
N GLN A 198 18.86 7.32 -0.99
CA GLN A 198 18.79 6.38 -2.09
C GLN A 198 17.89 6.89 -3.19
N PHE A 199 16.69 7.41 -2.86
CA PHE A 199 15.77 8.02 -3.83
C PHE A 199 16.45 9.13 -4.65
N TYR A 200 17.17 10.04 -3.98
CA TYR A 200 17.86 11.14 -4.69
C TYR A 200 19.00 10.65 -5.57
N HIS A 201 19.70 9.61 -5.15
CA HIS A 201 20.81 9.04 -5.91
C HIS A 201 20.30 8.25 -7.13
N ASP A 202 19.33 7.36 -6.94
CA ASP A 202 18.96 6.36 -7.96
C ASP A 202 17.88 6.86 -8.92
N TYR A 203 17.02 7.79 -8.49
CA TYR A 203 15.81 8.17 -9.23
C TYR A 203 15.70 9.66 -9.54
N TYR A 204 16.03 10.52 -8.60
CA TYR A 204 15.81 11.95 -8.78
C TYR A 204 16.89 12.61 -9.64
N ARG A 205 18.15 12.28 -9.44
CA ARG A 205 19.29 12.86 -10.17
C ARG A 205 19.48 12.31 -11.59
N PRO A 206 19.27 11.01 -11.88
CA PRO A 206 19.42 10.46 -13.22
C PRO A 206 18.43 11.02 -14.26
N VAL A 207 17.20 11.36 -13.84
CA VAL A 207 16.16 11.84 -14.78
C VAL A 207 16.60 13.06 -15.61
N PRO A 208 17.28 14.10 -15.09
CA PRO A 208 17.83 15.17 -15.91
C PRO A 208 18.85 14.67 -16.92
N ASN A 209 19.71 13.74 -16.54
CA ASN A 209 20.75 13.19 -17.41
C ASN A 209 20.18 12.31 -18.52
N GLU A 210 19.12 11.56 -18.26
CA GLU A 210 18.42 10.77 -19.27
C GLU A 210 17.68 11.64 -20.28
N ARG A 211 17.09 12.77 -19.85
CA ARG A 211 16.49 13.75 -20.76
C ARG A 211 17.53 14.37 -21.68
N ILE A 212 18.65 14.82 -21.13
CA ILE A 212 19.77 15.36 -21.92
C ILE A 212 20.29 14.31 -22.90
N ALA A 213 20.42 13.05 -22.47
CA ALA A 213 20.86 11.97 -23.35
C ALA A 213 19.85 11.68 -24.49
N LYS A 214 18.55 11.71 -24.21
CA LYS A 214 17.50 11.57 -25.24
C LYS A 214 17.49 12.74 -26.21
N GLU A 215 17.53 13.97 -25.71
CA GLU A 215 17.60 15.17 -26.54
C GLU A 215 18.84 15.18 -27.44
N LEU A 216 19.99 14.73 -26.94
CA LEU A 216 21.23 14.58 -27.74
C LEU A 216 21.06 13.52 -28.84
N VAL A 217 20.42 12.38 -28.54
CA VAL A 217 20.18 11.32 -29.52
C VAL A 217 19.20 11.80 -30.60
N GLU A 218 18.09 12.43 -30.21
CA GLU A 218 17.10 12.97 -31.15
C GLU A 218 17.69 14.03 -32.05
N ASN A 219 18.47 14.95 -31.52
CA ASN A 219 19.16 15.99 -32.30
C ASN A 219 20.22 15.41 -33.24
N THR A 220 20.90 14.33 -32.83
CA THR A 220 21.89 13.65 -33.69
C THR A 220 21.24 12.92 -34.84
N VAL A 221 20.07 12.33 -34.64
CA VAL A 221 19.31 11.65 -35.73
C VAL A 221 18.78 12.65 -36.75
N VAL A 222 18.38 13.86 -36.33
CA VAL A 222 17.93 14.92 -37.25
C VAL A 222 19.06 15.38 -38.15
N VAL A 223 20.26 15.57 -37.60
CA VAL A 223 21.44 16.03 -38.38
C VAL A 223 21.94 14.96 -39.36
N MET A 224 21.68 13.67 -39.14
CA MET A 224 22.07 12.59 -40.04
C MET A 224 21.08 12.38 -41.22
N ASN A 225 19.91 13.01 -41.17
CA ASN A 225 18.86 12.89 -42.19
C ASN A 225 18.74 14.15 -43.08
N GLU A 226 19.58 15.14 -42.89
CA GLU A 226 19.81 16.28 -43.81
C GLU A 226 21.07 16.06 -44.67
#